data_484b29acf113cf9cfcc7efcc2e5abd80
#
_entry.id   484b29acf113cf9cfcc7efcc2e5abd80
#
_cell.length_a   1.000
_cell.length_b   1.000
_cell.length_c   1.000
_cell.angle_alpha   90.00
_cell.angle_beta   90.00
_cell.angle_gamma   90.00
#
_symmetry.space_group_name_H-M   'P 1'
#
loop_
_entity.id
_entity.type
_entity.pdbx_description
1 polymer ?
#
loop_
_entity_poly.entity_id
_entity_poly.type
_entity_poly.pdbx_seq_one_letter_code
_entity_poly.pdbx_strand_id
1 'polypeptide(L)'
;MDKGSSGLAEATRGFLAKDRKTIVRSVSEHIGSKTIQRELKGSQVTTKPIVGYWLLGTAGLVFGIVVLGGLTRLTESGLSIVEWKPITGVLPPLTKNQWEEDFEKYKQFPEYKLLNNQMTLPDFKYIYYMEWGHRIWGRVIGLAFLLPATYFGIR
;
A
#
# COMPACT_ATOMS: atom_id res chain seq x y z
N MET A 1 -8.98 -38.09 77.26
CA MET A 1 -7.88 -38.47 76.40
C MET A 1 -8.39 -38.47 74.97
N ASP A 2 -8.28 -37.35 74.25
CA ASP A 2 -8.63 -37.30 72.87
C ASP A 2 -7.84 -36.17 72.13
N LYS A 3 -6.54 -36.40 71.93
CA LYS A 3 -5.64 -35.52 71.17
C LYS A 3 -5.23 -36.14 69.81
N GLY A 4 -5.68 -37.36 69.52
CA GLY A 4 -5.25 -38.06 68.33
C GLY A 4 -6.10 -37.78 67.11
N SER A 5 -7.37 -37.46 67.24
CA SER A 5 -8.31 -37.30 66.09
C SER A 5 -8.23 -35.94 65.42
N SER A 6 -7.85 -34.87 66.15
CA SER A 6 -7.74 -33.54 65.63
C SER A 6 -6.53 -33.37 64.68
N GLY A 7 -5.41 -33.99 64.98
CA GLY A 7 -4.17 -33.89 64.19
C GLY A 7 -4.29 -34.59 62.81
N LEU A 8 -5.00 -35.74 62.78
CA LEU A 8 -5.21 -36.46 61.55
C LEU A 8 -6.15 -35.72 60.59
N ALA A 9 -7.20 -35.09 61.14
CA ALA A 9 -8.15 -34.30 60.38
C ALA A 9 -7.49 -33.03 59.80
N GLU A 10 -6.57 -32.43 60.54
CA GLU A 10 -5.84 -31.23 60.12
C GLU A 10 -4.78 -31.54 59.03
N ALA A 11 -4.06 -32.67 59.20
CA ALA A 11 -3.11 -33.15 58.20
C ALA A 11 -3.81 -33.54 56.88
N THR A 12 -4.96 -34.17 56.95
CA THR A 12 -5.77 -34.56 55.77
C THR A 12 -6.31 -33.31 55.07
N ARG A 13 -6.79 -32.32 55.80
CA ARG A 13 -7.22 -31.02 55.20
C ARG A 13 -6.07 -30.28 54.53
N GLY A 14 -4.88 -30.28 55.11
CA GLY A 14 -3.69 -29.66 54.55
C GLY A 14 -3.24 -30.36 53.24
N PHE A 15 -3.27 -31.68 53.24
CA PHE A 15 -2.95 -32.48 52.05
C PHE A 15 -3.93 -32.21 50.91
N LEU A 16 -5.24 -32.30 51.18
CA LEU A 16 -6.27 -32.02 50.18
C LEU A 16 -6.25 -30.57 49.67
N ALA A 17 -5.93 -29.60 50.54
CA ALA A 17 -5.81 -28.19 50.14
C ALA A 17 -4.58 -27.95 49.26
N LYS A 18 -3.48 -28.64 49.51
CA LYS A 18 -2.25 -28.55 48.69
C LYS A 18 -2.47 -29.16 47.32
N ASP A 19 -3.11 -30.30 47.29
CA ASP A 19 -3.42 -31.03 46.03
C ASP A 19 -4.39 -30.22 45.18
N ARG A 20 -5.44 -29.66 45.79
CA ARG A 20 -6.39 -28.78 45.12
C ARG A 20 -5.73 -27.55 44.48
N LYS A 21 -4.78 -26.88 45.19
CA LYS A 21 -4.05 -25.72 44.66
C LYS A 21 -3.19 -26.10 43.46
N THR A 22 -2.53 -27.26 43.55
CA THR A 22 -1.70 -27.78 42.45
C THR A 22 -2.53 -28.10 41.21
N ILE A 23 -3.68 -28.76 41.41
CA ILE A 23 -4.62 -29.07 40.33
C ILE A 23 -5.16 -27.78 39.68
N VAL A 24 -5.63 -26.82 40.49
CA VAL A 24 -6.17 -25.54 39.96
C VAL A 24 -5.11 -24.78 39.18
N ARG A 25 -3.86 -24.76 39.66
CA ARG A 25 -2.75 -24.11 38.96
C ARG A 25 -2.46 -24.79 37.62
N SER A 26 -2.36 -26.11 37.59
CA SER A 26 -2.10 -26.89 36.39
C SER A 26 -3.23 -26.73 35.33
N VAL A 27 -4.47 -26.73 35.78
CA VAL A 27 -5.65 -26.50 34.91
C VAL A 27 -5.65 -25.07 34.38
N SER A 28 -5.34 -24.07 35.21
CA SER A 28 -5.25 -22.67 34.79
C SER A 28 -4.14 -22.44 33.77
N GLU A 29 -2.96 -23.01 33.97
CA GLU A 29 -1.85 -22.95 33.01
C GLU A 29 -2.21 -23.66 31.71
N HIS A 30 -2.89 -24.80 31.76
CA HIS A 30 -3.29 -25.53 30.56
C HIS A 30 -4.39 -24.80 29.77
N ILE A 31 -5.38 -24.22 30.45
CA ILE A 31 -6.44 -23.41 29.82
C ILE A 31 -5.84 -22.11 29.22
N GLY A 32 -4.99 -21.43 29.97
CA GLY A 32 -4.30 -20.23 29.51
C GLY A 32 -3.45 -20.50 28.27
N SER A 33 -2.67 -21.59 28.27
CA SER A 33 -1.88 -22.01 27.12
C SER A 33 -2.75 -22.32 25.90
N LYS A 34 -3.85 -23.06 26.05
CA LYS A 34 -4.78 -23.35 24.94
C LYS A 34 -5.48 -22.12 24.41
N THR A 35 -5.84 -21.17 25.27
CA THR A 35 -6.46 -19.91 24.88
C THR A 35 -5.48 -19.06 24.07
N ILE A 36 -4.25 -18.91 24.55
CA ILE A 36 -3.19 -18.20 23.84
C ILE A 36 -2.91 -18.85 22.47
N GLN A 37 -2.80 -20.17 22.41
CA GLN A 37 -2.58 -20.89 21.15
C GLN A 37 -3.77 -20.75 20.17
N ARG A 38 -5.00 -20.65 20.69
CA ARG A 38 -6.17 -20.40 19.86
C ARG A 38 -6.21 -18.97 19.32
N GLU A 39 -5.88 -18.00 20.15
CA GLU A 39 -5.73 -16.59 19.75
C GLU A 39 -4.63 -16.42 18.70
N LEU A 40 -3.44 -16.99 18.91
CA LEU A 40 -2.34 -16.96 17.97
C LEU A 40 -2.69 -17.64 16.63
N LYS A 41 -3.42 -18.74 16.68
CA LYS A 41 -3.86 -19.46 15.48
C LYS A 41 -4.99 -18.72 14.74
N GLY A 42 -5.88 -18.05 15.47
CA GLY A 42 -6.93 -17.19 14.90
C GLY A 42 -6.40 -15.90 14.29
N SER A 43 -5.25 -15.43 14.78
CA SER A 43 -4.55 -14.24 14.27
C SER A 43 -3.66 -14.51 13.05
N GLN A 44 -3.51 -15.75 12.61
CA GLN A 44 -2.82 -16.08 11.38
C GLN A 44 -3.70 -15.68 10.18
N VAL A 45 -3.60 -14.40 9.80
CA VAL A 45 -4.19 -13.93 8.54
C VAL A 45 -3.41 -14.61 7.40
N THR A 46 -3.89 -15.74 6.95
CA THR A 46 -3.37 -16.46 5.78
C THR A 46 -3.77 -15.67 4.53
N THR A 47 -3.00 -14.64 4.21
CA THR A 47 -3.11 -13.94 2.93
C THR A 47 -2.69 -14.91 1.81
N LYS A 48 -3.53 -15.02 0.79
CA LYS A 48 -3.20 -15.83 -0.38
C LYS A 48 -1.91 -15.26 -1.02
N PRO A 49 -0.97 -16.09 -1.49
CA PRO A 49 0.29 -15.61 -2.09
C PRO A 49 0.08 -14.67 -3.26
N ILE A 50 -1.06 -14.74 -3.95
CA ILE A 50 -1.44 -13.84 -5.04
C ILE A 50 -1.52 -12.37 -4.59
N VAL A 51 -1.95 -12.10 -3.35
CA VAL A 51 -1.98 -10.74 -2.79
C VAL A 51 -0.56 -10.20 -2.61
N GLY A 52 0.37 -11.05 -2.16
CA GLY A 52 1.78 -10.68 -2.04
C GLY A 52 2.41 -10.33 -3.39
N TYR A 53 2.18 -11.14 -4.43
CA TYR A 53 2.68 -10.86 -5.79
C TYR A 53 2.05 -9.58 -6.38
N TRP A 54 0.77 -9.35 -6.15
CA TRP A 54 0.12 -8.11 -6.57
C TRP A 54 0.72 -6.88 -5.88
N LEU A 55 0.95 -6.94 -4.57
CA LEU A 55 1.59 -5.83 -3.84
C LEU A 55 3.02 -5.57 -4.31
N LEU A 56 3.81 -6.62 -4.54
CA LEU A 56 5.17 -6.49 -5.09
C LEU A 56 5.15 -5.88 -6.49
N GLY A 57 4.24 -6.32 -7.36
CA GLY A 57 4.06 -5.75 -8.69
C GLY A 57 3.68 -4.26 -8.62
N THR A 58 2.74 -3.90 -7.73
CA THR A 58 2.36 -2.50 -7.51
C THR A 58 3.53 -1.66 -6.98
N ALA A 59 4.31 -2.20 -6.04
CA ALA A 59 5.52 -1.54 -5.55
C ALA A 59 6.55 -1.28 -6.65
N GLY A 60 6.74 -2.25 -7.57
CA GLY A 60 7.58 -2.08 -8.75
C GLY A 60 7.07 -0.97 -9.69
N LEU A 61 5.76 -0.90 -9.92
CA LEU A 61 5.16 0.18 -10.71
C LEU A 61 5.35 1.55 -10.06
N VAL A 62 5.22 1.63 -8.72
CA VAL A 62 5.46 2.87 -7.96
C VAL A 62 6.93 3.27 -8.03
N PHE A 63 7.87 2.32 -7.92
CA PHE A 63 9.28 2.61 -8.12
C PHE A 63 9.55 3.17 -9.51
N GLY A 64 8.97 2.57 -10.55
CA GLY A 64 9.08 3.03 -11.94
C GLY A 64 8.59 4.47 -12.14
N ILE A 65 7.46 4.86 -11.51
CA ILE A 65 6.96 6.24 -11.65
C ILE A 65 7.83 7.26 -10.91
N VAL A 66 8.48 6.87 -9.81
CA VAL A 66 9.44 7.74 -9.12
C VAL A 66 10.64 8.04 -10.02
N VAL A 67 11.17 7.01 -10.71
CA VAL A 67 12.28 7.19 -11.68
C VAL A 67 11.82 8.08 -12.84
N LEU A 68 10.66 7.79 -13.43
CA LEU A 68 10.12 8.60 -14.53
C LEU A 68 9.84 10.04 -14.11
N GLY A 69 9.31 10.26 -12.88
CA GLY A 69 9.11 11.59 -12.31
C GLY A 69 10.42 12.35 -12.10
N GLY A 70 11.47 11.65 -11.70
CA GLY A 70 12.83 12.23 -11.64
C GLY A 70 13.32 12.69 -13.02
N LEU A 71 13.09 11.87 -14.06
CA LEU A 71 13.44 12.22 -15.43
C LEU A 71 12.62 13.42 -15.93
N THR A 72 11.31 13.47 -15.69
CA THR A 72 10.47 14.62 -16.08
C THR A 72 10.91 15.90 -15.41
N ARG A 73 11.40 15.84 -14.16
CA ARG A 73 11.96 16.98 -13.47
C ARG A 73 13.31 17.42 -14.07
N LEU A 74 14.20 16.46 -14.37
CA LEU A 74 15.52 16.76 -14.96
C LEU A 74 15.44 17.30 -16.39
N THR A 75 14.38 16.94 -17.12
CA THR A 75 14.13 17.43 -18.50
C THR A 75 13.22 18.66 -18.53
N GLU A 76 12.88 19.25 -17.37
CA GLU A 76 11.97 20.40 -17.24
C GLU A 76 10.66 20.23 -18.00
N SER A 77 10.15 18.97 -18.08
CA SER A 77 8.98 18.60 -18.88
C SER A 77 7.67 18.57 -18.10
N GLY A 78 7.68 18.87 -16.79
CA GLY A 78 6.55 18.66 -15.89
C GLY A 78 5.37 19.63 -16.04
N LEU A 79 5.49 20.70 -16.86
CA LEU A 79 4.46 21.71 -17.08
C LEU A 79 4.13 21.91 -18.57
N SER A 80 4.46 20.95 -19.42
CA SER A 80 4.22 21.02 -20.86
C SER A 80 2.73 20.85 -21.22
N ILE A 81 1.97 20.09 -20.41
CA ILE A 81 0.53 19.90 -20.58
C ILE A 81 -0.24 20.87 -19.71
N VAL A 82 -0.61 22.01 -20.28
CA VAL A 82 -1.21 23.15 -19.58
C VAL A 82 -2.67 22.95 -19.19
N GLU A 83 -3.39 22.02 -19.84
CA GLU A 83 -4.79 21.76 -19.54
C GLU A 83 -4.96 20.50 -18.66
N TRP A 84 -5.69 20.67 -17.56
CA TRP A 84 -6.06 19.53 -16.69
C TRP A 84 -7.29 18.81 -17.26
N LYS A 85 -7.05 17.72 -17.99
CA LYS A 85 -8.11 16.86 -18.55
C LYS A 85 -7.94 15.43 -18.00
N PRO A 86 -8.55 15.08 -16.85
CA PRO A 86 -8.30 13.78 -16.20
C PRO A 86 -8.76 12.59 -17.03
N ILE A 87 -9.83 12.71 -17.80
CA ILE A 87 -10.41 11.63 -18.62
C ILE A 87 -10.04 11.79 -20.08
N THR A 88 -10.33 12.95 -20.68
CA THR A 88 -10.10 13.20 -22.13
C THR A 88 -8.65 13.41 -22.48
N GLY A 89 -7.80 13.85 -21.55
CA GLY A 89 -6.34 14.02 -21.70
C GLY A 89 -5.55 12.70 -21.65
N VAL A 90 -6.21 11.54 -21.84
CA VAL A 90 -5.54 10.24 -21.98
C VAL A 90 -4.91 10.13 -23.37
N LEU A 91 -5.53 10.70 -24.40
CA LEU A 91 -5.00 10.68 -25.76
C LEU A 91 -4.11 11.91 -26.01
N PRO A 92 -2.91 11.73 -26.57
CA PRO A 92 -2.07 12.85 -26.98
C PRO A 92 -2.68 13.49 -28.24
N PRO A 93 -2.24 14.71 -28.61
CA PRO A 93 -2.63 15.31 -29.88
C PRO A 93 -2.28 14.41 -31.06
N LEU A 94 -3.24 14.18 -31.95
CA LEU A 94 -3.08 13.26 -33.09
C LEU A 94 -2.81 14.00 -34.39
N THR A 95 -3.25 15.26 -34.50
CA THR A 95 -3.12 16.06 -35.71
C THR A 95 -2.10 17.18 -35.56
N LYS A 96 -1.52 17.65 -36.67
CA LYS A 96 -0.55 18.76 -36.66
C LYS A 96 -1.16 20.02 -36.02
N ASN A 97 -2.42 20.33 -36.36
CA ASN A 97 -3.10 21.52 -35.84
C ASN A 97 -3.26 21.47 -34.30
N GLN A 98 -3.59 20.30 -33.74
CA GLN A 98 -3.69 20.11 -32.28
C GLN A 98 -2.34 20.31 -31.59
N TRP A 99 -1.24 19.85 -32.19
CA TRP A 99 0.10 20.07 -31.69
C TRP A 99 0.50 21.54 -31.69
N GLU A 100 0.17 22.24 -32.77
CA GLU A 100 0.42 23.69 -32.87
C GLU A 100 -0.41 24.47 -31.85
N GLU A 101 -1.69 24.11 -31.67
CA GLU A 101 -2.57 24.73 -30.68
C GLU A 101 -2.04 24.55 -29.24
N ASP A 102 -1.68 23.30 -28.86
CA ASP A 102 -1.16 23.02 -27.52
C ASP A 102 0.20 23.71 -27.29
N PHE A 103 1.03 23.80 -28.32
CA PHE A 103 2.30 24.53 -28.25
C PHE A 103 2.09 26.05 -28.08
N GLU A 104 1.13 26.65 -28.79
CA GLU A 104 0.79 28.08 -28.61
C GLU A 104 0.25 28.37 -27.19
N LYS A 105 -0.54 27.44 -26.62
CA LYS A 105 -0.96 27.54 -25.22
C LYS A 105 0.22 27.48 -24.27
N TYR A 106 1.16 26.56 -24.49
CA TYR A 106 2.37 26.43 -23.66
C TYR A 106 3.25 27.69 -23.69
N LYS A 107 3.38 28.35 -24.87
CA LYS A 107 4.14 29.60 -25.01
C LYS A 107 3.64 30.74 -24.12
N GLN A 108 2.40 30.71 -23.66
CA GLN A 108 1.83 31.74 -22.80
C GLN A 108 2.28 31.58 -21.33
N PHE A 109 2.77 30.41 -20.94
CA PHE A 109 3.17 30.10 -19.58
C PHE A 109 4.57 30.63 -19.24
N PRO A 110 4.79 30.96 -17.94
CA PRO A 110 6.08 31.51 -17.49
C PRO A 110 7.25 30.59 -17.77
N GLU A 111 7.06 29.28 -17.71
CA GLU A 111 8.11 28.29 -17.95
C GLU A 111 8.70 28.37 -19.35
N TYR A 112 7.85 28.50 -20.37
CA TYR A 112 8.33 28.72 -21.72
C TYR A 112 9.11 30.04 -21.83
N LYS A 113 8.56 31.11 -21.26
CA LYS A 113 9.16 32.46 -21.36
C LYS A 113 10.52 32.58 -20.65
N LEU A 114 10.66 31.86 -19.53
CA LEU A 114 11.86 31.95 -18.69
C LEU A 114 12.95 30.92 -19.04
N LEU A 115 12.54 29.70 -19.40
CA LEU A 115 13.46 28.56 -19.57
C LEU A 115 13.54 28.07 -21.01
N ASN A 116 12.43 28.09 -21.76
CA ASN A 116 12.28 27.38 -23.04
C ASN A 116 11.92 28.30 -24.22
N ASN A 117 12.29 29.56 -24.19
CA ASN A 117 11.90 30.59 -25.15
C ASN A 117 12.36 30.33 -26.61
N GLN A 118 13.36 29.47 -26.80
CA GLN A 118 13.87 29.06 -28.12
C GLN A 118 13.43 27.68 -28.57
N MET A 119 12.54 27.05 -27.80
CA MET A 119 12.08 25.68 -28.05
C MET A 119 11.31 25.57 -29.36
N THR A 120 11.61 24.53 -30.12
CA THR A 120 10.91 24.20 -31.36
C THR A 120 9.73 23.26 -31.11
N LEU A 121 8.82 23.10 -32.09
CA LEU A 121 7.72 22.16 -31.98
C LEU A 121 8.16 20.69 -31.75
N PRO A 122 9.22 20.17 -32.37
CA PRO A 122 9.77 18.85 -32.04
C PRO A 122 10.23 18.72 -30.57
N ASP A 123 10.90 19.74 -30.04
CA ASP A 123 11.35 19.74 -28.64
C ASP A 123 10.16 19.76 -27.68
N PHE A 124 9.13 20.58 -28.01
CA PHE A 124 7.87 20.59 -27.26
C PHE A 124 7.20 19.21 -27.22
N LYS A 125 7.16 18.50 -28.35
CA LYS A 125 6.62 17.13 -28.40
C LYS A 125 7.38 16.18 -27.48
N TYR A 126 8.71 16.32 -27.38
CA TYR A 126 9.52 15.49 -26.50
C TYR A 126 9.12 15.69 -25.03
N ILE A 127 9.08 16.93 -24.55
CA ILE A 127 8.71 17.23 -23.16
C ILE A 127 7.24 16.86 -22.89
N TYR A 128 6.35 17.06 -23.86
CA TYR A 128 4.96 16.67 -23.78
C TYR A 128 4.81 15.16 -23.58
N TYR A 129 5.50 14.33 -24.36
CA TYR A 129 5.43 12.87 -24.21
C TYR A 129 6.05 12.38 -22.90
N MET A 130 7.05 13.04 -22.37
CA MET A 130 7.61 12.74 -21.05
C MET A 130 6.56 12.97 -19.96
N GLU A 131 5.90 14.11 -19.94
CA GLU A 131 4.85 14.42 -19.00
C GLU A 131 3.61 13.54 -19.19
N TRP A 132 3.18 13.35 -20.43
CA TRP A 132 2.07 12.47 -20.77
C TRP A 132 2.31 11.04 -20.30
N GLY A 133 3.49 10.48 -20.54
CA GLY A 133 3.89 9.16 -20.09
C GLY A 133 3.83 9.03 -18.57
N HIS A 134 4.33 10.02 -17.85
CA HIS A 134 4.24 10.06 -16.38
C HIS A 134 2.78 10.07 -15.89
N ARG A 135 1.92 10.89 -16.50
CA ARG A 135 0.49 10.97 -16.18
C ARG A 135 -0.26 9.66 -16.49
N ILE A 136 0.04 8.99 -17.61
CA ILE A 136 -0.55 7.69 -17.97
C ILE A 136 -0.09 6.61 -17.00
N TRP A 137 1.21 6.57 -16.67
CA TRP A 137 1.75 5.62 -15.72
C TRP A 137 1.07 5.72 -14.35
N GLY A 138 0.82 6.94 -13.86
CA GLY A 138 0.07 7.16 -12.62
C GLY A 138 -1.35 6.59 -12.67
N ARG A 139 -2.06 6.75 -13.80
CA ARG A 139 -3.39 6.14 -13.99
C ARG A 139 -3.34 4.61 -14.00
N VAL A 140 -2.34 4.03 -14.65
CA VAL A 140 -2.12 2.56 -14.66
C VAL A 140 -1.89 2.04 -13.25
N ILE A 141 -1.08 2.72 -12.44
CA ILE A 141 -0.89 2.35 -11.02
C ILE A 141 -2.20 2.40 -10.26
N GLY A 142 -2.97 3.46 -10.43
CA GLY A 142 -4.28 3.61 -9.78
C GLY A 142 -5.22 2.43 -10.11
N LEU A 143 -5.33 2.07 -11.39
CA LEU A 143 -6.15 0.94 -11.82
C LEU A 143 -5.59 -0.41 -11.34
N ALA A 144 -4.28 -0.63 -11.44
CA ALA A 144 -3.62 -1.85 -11.00
C ALA A 144 -3.74 -2.07 -9.48
N PHE A 145 -3.92 -1.00 -8.71
CA PHE A 145 -4.17 -1.08 -7.29
C PHE A 145 -5.66 -1.22 -6.97
N LEU A 146 -6.51 -0.33 -7.48
CA LEU A 146 -7.93 -0.26 -7.11
C LEU A 146 -8.72 -1.48 -7.54
N LEU A 147 -8.51 -2.01 -8.75
CA LEU A 147 -9.29 -3.13 -9.26
C LEU A 147 -9.07 -4.41 -8.43
N PRO A 148 -7.82 -4.85 -8.16
CA PRO A 148 -7.61 -6.01 -7.29
C PRO A 148 -7.96 -5.72 -5.83
N ALA A 149 -7.74 -4.50 -5.32
CA ALA A 149 -8.11 -4.13 -3.95
C ALA A 149 -9.61 -4.27 -3.71
N THR A 150 -10.43 -3.78 -4.63
CA THR A 150 -11.89 -3.95 -4.54
C THR A 150 -12.31 -5.42 -4.64
N TYR A 151 -11.69 -6.18 -5.55
CA TYR A 151 -11.95 -7.61 -5.68
C TYR A 151 -11.61 -8.39 -4.40
N PHE A 152 -10.45 -8.12 -3.80
CA PHE A 152 -10.03 -8.80 -2.57
C PHE A 152 -10.78 -8.30 -1.32
N GLY A 153 -11.25 -7.04 -1.32
CA GLY A 153 -12.00 -6.47 -0.19
C GLY A 153 -13.46 -6.91 -0.11
N ILE A 154 -14.08 -7.25 -1.26
CA ILE A 154 -15.47 -7.73 -1.33
C ILE A 154 -15.55 -9.24 -1.09
N ARG A 155 -14.49 -10.01 -1.28
CA ARG A 155 -14.47 -11.47 -1.20
C ARG A 155 -13.93 -12.02 0.12
#